data_70ccf3ec8472549ec596b194a2826e01
#
_entry.id   70ccf3ec8472549ec596b194a2826e01
#
_cell.length_a   1.000
_cell.length_b   1.000
_cell.length_c   1.000
_cell.angle_alpha   90.00
_cell.angle_beta   90.00
_cell.angle_gamma   90.00
#
_symmetry.space_group_name_H-M   'P 1'
#
loop_
_entity.id
_entity.type
_entity.pdbx_description
1 polymer ?
#
loop_
_entity_poly.entity_id
_entity_poly.type
_entity_poly.pdbx_seq_one_letter_code
_entity_poly.pdbx_strand_id
1 'polypeptide(L)'
;TLAPELATLAEESATETGMGNKEDKYLKNKAALENTPGIEDLTTSALTGDGGMVLFEYSPFGVIGAVAPSTNPTETIINNSISMLAAGNSVYFSPHPGAKKVSLTLIARIEEIAYRCSGIRNLVVTVAEPTFEATQQMMAHPLIAVLAITGGPGIVAMGMKSGKKVIGAGAGNPPCIVDETADLVKAAEDIISGAAFDYNLPCIAEKSLIVVASVADRLIQQMQDFDALLLSPQETDTLRAVCLPDGAANKKLVGKSPAELLAAAGLAVPSRPPRLLIAEVQANDPWVTCEQLMPVLPIVRVADFDSALALALRVEEGLHHTAIMHSQNVSRLNLAARTLQTSIFVKNGPSYAGIGVGGEGFTTFTIATPTGEGTTSARTFARLRRCVLTNGFSIR
;
A
#
# COMPACT_ATOMS: atom_id res chain seq x y z
N THR A 1 -21.19 -9.72 10.02
CA THR A 1 -20.05 -8.80 9.85
C THR A 1 -18.75 -9.54 10.14
N LEU A 2 -17.61 -9.07 9.62
CA LEU A 2 -16.27 -9.59 9.92
C LEU A 2 -15.67 -8.98 11.20
N ALA A 3 -16.26 -7.92 11.74
CA ALA A 3 -15.69 -7.15 12.84
C ALA A 3 -15.19 -7.98 14.05
N PRO A 4 -15.92 -9.00 14.52
CA PRO A 4 -15.45 -9.82 15.64
C PRO A 4 -14.23 -10.70 15.32
N GLU A 5 -13.93 -10.91 14.06
CA GLU A 5 -12.90 -11.85 13.59
C GLU A 5 -11.58 -11.16 13.23
N LEU A 6 -11.55 -9.81 13.19
CA LEU A 6 -10.40 -9.04 12.71
C LEU A 6 -9.10 -9.31 13.50
N ALA A 7 -9.21 -9.46 14.81
CA ALA A 7 -8.04 -9.75 15.66
C ALA A 7 -7.47 -11.15 15.38
N THR A 8 -8.33 -12.16 15.25
CA THR A 8 -7.94 -13.53 14.91
C THR A 8 -7.29 -13.57 13.52
N LEU A 9 -7.89 -12.91 12.52
CA LEU A 9 -7.34 -12.83 11.17
C LEU A 9 -5.97 -12.15 11.14
N ALA A 10 -5.76 -11.11 11.96
CA ALA A 10 -4.47 -10.44 12.08
C ALA A 10 -3.39 -11.36 12.66
N GLU A 11 -3.71 -12.09 13.72
CA GLU A 11 -2.80 -13.04 14.36
C GLU A 11 -2.48 -14.23 13.44
N GLU A 12 -3.49 -14.81 12.79
CA GLU A 12 -3.31 -15.88 11.81
C GLU A 12 -2.46 -15.44 10.62
N SER A 13 -2.70 -14.22 10.12
CA SER A 13 -1.92 -13.64 9.01
C SER A 13 -0.46 -13.45 9.40
N ALA A 14 -0.17 -12.86 10.56
CA ALA A 14 1.19 -12.68 11.05
C ALA A 14 1.90 -14.04 11.27
N THR A 15 1.20 -15.00 11.85
CA THR A 15 1.72 -16.34 12.16
C THR A 15 2.02 -17.14 10.89
N GLU A 16 1.09 -17.18 9.93
CA GLU A 16 1.26 -17.97 8.71
C GLU A 16 2.33 -17.39 7.79
N THR A 17 2.33 -16.08 7.61
CA THR A 17 3.29 -15.42 6.72
C THR A 17 4.66 -15.26 7.36
N GLY A 18 4.72 -15.25 8.70
CA GLY A 18 5.91 -14.89 9.47
C GLY A 18 6.37 -13.46 9.24
N MET A 19 5.47 -12.58 8.79
CA MET A 19 5.74 -11.18 8.44
C MET A 19 4.83 -10.22 9.20
N GLY A 20 5.39 -9.08 9.63
CA GLY A 20 4.66 -8.03 10.34
C GLY A 20 4.29 -8.39 11.75
N ASN A 21 3.38 -7.62 12.34
CA ASN A 21 2.88 -7.83 13.69
C ASN A 21 1.33 -7.80 13.73
N LYS A 22 0.76 -8.47 14.71
CA LYS A 22 -0.70 -8.64 14.81
C LYS A 22 -1.44 -7.35 15.14
N GLU A 23 -0.82 -6.45 15.88
CA GLU A 23 -1.41 -5.19 16.29
C GLU A 23 -1.66 -4.28 15.07
N ASP A 24 -0.65 -4.10 14.24
CA ASP A 24 -0.75 -3.27 13.03
C ASP A 24 -1.59 -3.95 11.94
N LYS A 25 -1.51 -5.28 11.81
CA LYS A 25 -2.41 -6.03 10.92
C LYS A 25 -3.87 -5.90 11.33
N TYR A 26 -4.16 -5.86 12.62
CA TYR A 26 -5.51 -5.57 13.11
C TYR A 26 -5.98 -4.17 12.68
N LEU A 27 -5.13 -3.15 12.84
CA LEU A 27 -5.46 -1.78 12.42
C LEU A 27 -5.73 -1.70 10.90
N LYS A 28 -4.93 -2.39 10.10
CA LYS A 28 -5.13 -2.46 8.64
C LYS A 28 -6.42 -3.20 8.26
N ASN A 29 -6.69 -4.35 8.89
CA ASN A 29 -7.94 -5.08 8.68
C ASN A 29 -9.16 -4.24 9.05
N LYS A 30 -9.06 -3.49 10.17
CA LYS A 30 -10.10 -2.58 10.62
C LYS A 30 -10.33 -1.45 9.61
N ALA A 31 -9.26 -0.80 9.16
CA ALA A 31 -9.35 0.25 8.15
C ALA A 31 -9.95 -0.29 6.84
N ALA A 32 -9.53 -1.48 6.39
CA ALA A 32 -10.09 -2.13 5.21
C ALA A 32 -11.59 -2.42 5.34
N LEU A 33 -12.06 -2.81 6.53
CA LEU A 33 -13.48 -3.11 6.75
C LEU A 33 -14.34 -1.85 6.89
N GLU A 34 -13.85 -0.84 7.61
CA GLU A 34 -14.64 0.33 8.02
C GLU A 34 -14.56 1.49 7.02
N ASN A 35 -13.42 1.65 6.32
CA ASN A 35 -13.15 2.83 5.51
C ASN A 35 -13.03 2.52 4.00
N THR A 36 -13.29 1.29 3.56
CA THR A 36 -13.40 0.99 2.13
C THR A 36 -14.75 1.46 1.60
N PRO A 37 -14.79 2.33 0.57
CA PRO A 37 -16.04 2.79 0.00
C PRO A 37 -16.84 1.66 -0.63
N GLY A 38 -18.14 1.65 -0.36
CA GLY A 38 -19.10 0.74 -0.94
C GLY A 38 -19.90 1.36 -2.09
N ILE A 39 -21.22 1.15 -2.07
CA ILE A 39 -22.13 1.64 -3.11
C ILE A 39 -22.25 3.17 -3.15
N GLU A 40 -21.94 3.86 -2.06
CA GLU A 40 -21.92 5.33 -1.96
C GLU A 40 -20.89 5.98 -2.90
N ASP A 41 -19.88 5.22 -3.35
CA ASP A 41 -18.90 5.66 -4.35
C ASP A 41 -19.45 5.64 -5.79
N LEU A 42 -20.56 4.94 -6.03
CA LEU A 42 -21.13 4.69 -7.36
C LEU A 42 -22.35 5.60 -7.62
N THR A 43 -22.13 6.90 -7.54
CA THR A 43 -23.20 7.89 -7.71
C THR A 43 -23.63 8.04 -9.18
N THR A 44 -24.94 7.95 -9.43
CA THR A 44 -25.53 8.34 -10.71
C THR A 44 -25.44 9.84 -10.89
N SER A 45 -25.06 10.30 -12.08
CA SER A 45 -25.07 11.72 -12.43
C SER A 45 -25.85 11.98 -13.71
N ALA A 46 -26.46 13.17 -13.81
CA ALA A 46 -27.24 13.58 -14.97
C ALA A 46 -26.81 14.95 -15.46
N LEU A 47 -26.77 15.11 -16.80
CA LEU A 47 -26.63 16.39 -17.47
C LEU A 47 -27.90 16.64 -18.27
N THR A 48 -28.52 17.82 -18.10
CA THR A 48 -29.71 18.23 -18.84
C THR A 48 -29.48 19.57 -19.56
N GLY A 49 -30.11 19.74 -20.70
CA GLY A 49 -30.06 20.96 -21.51
C GLY A 49 -31.09 20.90 -22.62
N ASP A 50 -31.05 21.90 -23.53
CA ASP A 50 -32.00 22.03 -24.64
C ASP A 50 -31.99 20.80 -25.59
N GLY A 51 -30.85 20.13 -25.71
CA GLY A 51 -30.69 18.93 -26.53
C GLY A 51 -31.22 17.63 -25.90
N GLY A 52 -31.64 17.65 -24.62
CA GLY A 52 -32.14 16.49 -23.91
C GLY A 52 -31.44 16.21 -22.58
N MET A 53 -31.27 14.93 -22.24
CA MET A 53 -30.65 14.47 -20.99
C MET A 53 -29.66 13.34 -21.24
N VAL A 54 -28.61 13.33 -20.44
CA VAL A 54 -27.65 12.20 -20.37
C VAL A 54 -27.55 11.73 -18.93
N LEU A 55 -27.75 10.43 -18.71
CA LEU A 55 -27.46 9.76 -17.45
C LEU A 55 -26.12 9.04 -17.54
N PHE A 56 -25.34 9.12 -16.45
CA PHE A 56 -24.11 8.35 -16.26
C PHE A 56 -24.32 7.41 -15.08
N GLU A 57 -24.14 6.12 -15.30
CA GLU A 57 -24.29 5.08 -14.31
C GLU A 57 -23.15 4.07 -14.40
N TYR A 58 -22.80 3.49 -13.26
CA TYR A 58 -21.79 2.43 -13.19
C TYR A 58 -22.42 1.05 -13.42
N SER A 59 -21.72 0.19 -14.13
CA SER A 59 -22.11 -1.20 -14.38
C SER A 59 -20.95 -2.14 -14.15
N PRO A 60 -21.17 -3.38 -13.67
CA PRO A 60 -20.12 -4.36 -13.43
C PRO A 60 -19.37 -4.75 -14.71
N PHE A 61 -18.15 -5.19 -14.53
CA PHE A 61 -17.38 -5.90 -15.57
C PHE A 61 -17.81 -7.37 -15.71
N GLY A 62 -18.18 -8.00 -14.59
CA GLY A 62 -18.52 -9.42 -14.50
C GLY A 62 -17.66 -10.13 -13.44
N VAL A 63 -16.86 -11.12 -13.85
CA VAL A 63 -15.94 -11.82 -12.94
C VAL A 63 -14.57 -11.12 -12.95
N ILE A 64 -14.11 -10.73 -11.77
CA ILE A 64 -12.76 -10.15 -11.58
C ILE A 64 -11.83 -11.22 -11.04
N GLY A 65 -10.69 -11.44 -11.71
CA GLY A 65 -9.58 -12.24 -11.17
C GLY A 65 -8.68 -11.36 -10.31
N ALA A 66 -8.62 -11.62 -9.01
CA ALA A 66 -7.89 -10.79 -8.06
C ALA A 66 -6.69 -11.54 -7.46
N VAL A 67 -5.48 -11.02 -7.64
CA VAL A 67 -4.27 -11.55 -7.00
C VAL A 67 -4.03 -10.80 -5.70
N ALA A 68 -3.91 -11.54 -4.59
CA ALA A 68 -3.62 -10.99 -3.27
C ALA A 68 -2.18 -11.33 -2.82
N PRO A 69 -1.43 -10.36 -2.25
CA PRO A 69 -0.03 -10.55 -1.85
C PRO A 69 0.08 -11.32 -0.51
N SER A 70 1.30 -11.74 -0.15
CA SER A 70 1.59 -12.27 1.19
C SER A 70 1.86 -11.20 2.24
N THR A 71 2.20 -9.99 1.83
CA THR A 71 2.52 -8.88 2.75
C THR A 71 1.28 -8.31 3.44
N ASN A 72 0.18 -8.20 2.69
CA ASN A 72 -1.10 -7.65 3.17
C ASN A 72 -2.28 -8.52 2.68
N PRO A 73 -2.33 -9.82 3.06
CA PRO A 73 -3.30 -10.74 2.44
C PRO A 73 -4.73 -10.47 2.86
N THR A 74 -4.99 -10.32 4.14
CA THR A 74 -6.34 -10.16 4.71
C THR A 74 -6.94 -8.80 4.36
N GLU A 75 -6.16 -7.76 4.51
CA GLU A 75 -6.55 -6.37 4.22
C GLU A 75 -6.93 -6.19 2.74
N THR A 76 -6.11 -6.74 1.84
CA THR A 76 -6.36 -6.70 0.39
C THR A 76 -7.62 -7.46 0.01
N ILE A 77 -7.84 -8.65 0.58
CA ILE A 77 -9.03 -9.46 0.32
C ILE A 77 -10.29 -8.74 0.82
N ILE A 78 -10.27 -8.15 2.03
CA ILE A 78 -11.41 -7.39 2.58
C ILE A 78 -11.71 -6.17 1.69
N ASN A 79 -10.71 -5.35 1.43
CA ASN A 79 -10.84 -4.13 0.63
C ASN A 79 -11.37 -4.40 -0.78
N ASN A 80 -10.74 -5.35 -1.49
CA ASN A 80 -11.14 -5.70 -2.84
C ASN A 80 -12.52 -6.37 -2.88
N SER A 81 -12.88 -7.20 -1.90
CA SER A 81 -14.22 -7.79 -1.83
C SER A 81 -15.30 -6.73 -1.70
N ILE A 82 -15.13 -5.75 -0.81
CA ILE A 82 -16.09 -4.66 -0.63
C ILE A 82 -16.22 -3.85 -1.92
N SER A 83 -15.11 -3.37 -2.48
CA SER A 83 -15.12 -2.52 -3.68
C SER A 83 -15.67 -3.24 -4.91
N MET A 84 -15.30 -4.51 -5.12
CA MET A 84 -15.70 -5.26 -6.30
C MET A 84 -17.16 -5.73 -6.22
N LEU A 85 -17.61 -6.18 -5.04
CA LEU A 85 -19.02 -6.55 -4.83
C LEU A 85 -19.95 -5.33 -4.89
N ALA A 86 -19.56 -4.20 -4.31
CA ALA A 86 -20.31 -2.94 -4.41
C ALA A 86 -20.52 -2.53 -5.88
N ALA A 87 -19.52 -2.73 -6.72
CA ALA A 87 -19.60 -2.50 -8.17
C ALA A 87 -20.41 -3.55 -8.94
N GLY A 88 -20.97 -4.56 -8.27
CA GLY A 88 -21.82 -5.61 -8.86
C GLY A 88 -21.05 -6.75 -9.52
N ASN A 89 -19.74 -6.89 -9.28
CA ASN A 89 -18.94 -8.01 -9.81
C ASN A 89 -18.96 -9.21 -8.86
N SER A 90 -18.57 -10.37 -9.38
CA SER A 90 -18.06 -11.48 -8.58
C SER A 90 -16.54 -11.52 -8.64
N VAL A 91 -15.90 -12.13 -7.63
CA VAL A 91 -14.45 -12.10 -7.47
C VAL A 91 -13.90 -13.52 -7.34
N TYR A 92 -12.92 -13.84 -8.18
CA TYR A 92 -12.09 -15.02 -8.03
C TYR A 92 -10.73 -14.60 -7.51
N PHE A 93 -10.44 -14.92 -6.26
CA PHE A 93 -9.15 -14.63 -5.65
C PHE A 93 -8.10 -15.69 -5.99
N SER A 94 -6.88 -15.22 -6.24
CA SER A 94 -5.65 -16.02 -6.31
C SER A 94 -4.71 -15.54 -5.21
N PRO A 95 -4.80 -16.10 -3.99
CA PRO A 95 -3.93 -15.73 -2.88
C PRO A 95 -2.50 -16.17 -3.12
N HIS A 96 -1.54 -15.46 -2.50
CA HIS A 96 -0.15 -15.91 -2.46
C HIS A 96 -0.02 -17.22 -1.66
N PRO A 97 0.75 -18.23 -2.14
CA PRO A 97 0.91 -19.50 -1.42
C PRO A 97 1.37 -19.39 0.02
N GLY A 98 2.18 -18.37 0.34
CA GLY A 98 2.66 -18.07 1.70
C GLY A 98 1.60 -17.49 2.66
N ALA A 99 0.38 -17.23 2.18
CA ALA A 99 -0.76 -16.76 3.00
C ALA A 99 -2.03 -17.57 2.68
N LYS A 100 -1.86 -18.85 2.31
CA LYS A 100 -2.93 -19.70 1.81
C LYS A 100 -4.04 -19.89 2.82
N LYS A 101 -3.72 -20.36 4.04
CA LYS A 101 -4.72 -20.76 5.04
C LYS A 101 -5.60 -19.59 5.46
N VAL A 102 -4.99 -18.49 5.89
CA VAL A 102 -5.73 -17.30 6.32
C VAL A 102 -6.57 -16.73 5.19
N SER A 103 -6.07 -16.74 3.96
CA SER A 103 -6.81 -16.25 2.78
C SER A 103 -8.02 -17.13 2.46
N LEU A 104 -7.88 -18.47 2.46
CA LEU A 104 -8.98 -19.37 2.20
C LEU A 104 -10.07 -19.26 3.27
N THR A 105 -9.69 -19.21 4.55
CA THR A 105 -10.61 -19.02 5.68
C THR A 105 -11.40 -17.71 5.51
N LEU A 106 -10.71 -16.60 5.24
CA LEU A 106 -11.33 -15.29 5.07
C LEU A 106 -12.27 -15.25 3.86
N ILE A 107 -11.85 -15.79 2.71
CA ILE A 107 -12.68 -15.84 1.49
C ILE A 107 -13.96 -16.63 1.73
N ALA A 108 -13.86 -17.81 2.34
CA ALA A 108 -15.02 -18.62 2.71
C ALA A 108 -15.97 -17.86 3.66
N ARG A 109 -15.42 -17.10 4.59
CA ARG A 109 -16.20 -16.28 5.52
C ARG A 109 -16.90 -15.12 4.84
N ILE A 110 -16.22 -14.43 3.92
CA ILE A 110 -16.82 -13.35 3.12
C ILE A 110 -17.94 -13.90 2.23
N GLU A 111 -17.72 -15.04 1.56
CA GLU A 111 -18.73 -15.70 0.74
C GLU A 111 -19.99 -16.06 1.55
N GLU A 112 -19.83 -16.61 2.76
CA GLU A 112 -20.94 -16.93 3.65
C GLU A 112 -21.74 -15.68 4.05
N ILE A 113 -21.05 -14.56 4.35
CA ILE A 113 -21.69 -13.28 4.64
C ILE A 113 -22.43 -12.76 3.41
N ALA A 114 -21.79 -12.75 2.25
CA ALA A 114 -22.37 -12.30 0.99
C ALA A 114 -23.62 -13.11 0.62
N TYR A 115 -23.54 -14.45 0.75
CA TYR A 115 -24.70 -15.32 0.52
C TYR A 115 -25.87 -15.05 1.46
N ARG A 116 -25.61 -14.87 2.76
CA ARG A 116 -26.68 -14.56 3.73
C ARG A 116 -27.38 -13.23 3.44
N CYS A 117 -26.65 -12.26 2.89
CA CYS A 117 -27.20 -10.95 2.57
C CYS A 117 -27.92 -10.91 1.21
N SER A 118 -27.45 -11.66 0.21
CA SER A 118 -27.92 -11.57 -1.18
C SER A 118 -28.74 -12.76 -1.66
N GLY A 119 -28.59 -13.93 -1.03
CA GLY A 119 -29.11 -15.20 -1.52
C GLY A 119 -28.35 -15.77 -2.72
N ILE A 120 -27.25 -15.11 -3.15
CA ILE A 120 -26.47 -15.51 -4.33
C ILE A 120 -25.18 -16.20 -3.86
N ARG A 121 -24.92 -17.40 -4.40
CA ARG A 121 -23.70 -18.17 -4.15
C ARG A 121 -22.60 -17.81 -5.13
N ASN A 122 -21.35 -18.06 -4.71
CA ASN A 122 -20.13 -17.92 -5.52
C ASN A 122 -19.85 -16.45 -5.93
N LEU A 123 -20.21 -15.51 -5.10
CA LEU A 123 -19.85 -14.10 -5.29
C LEU A 123 -18.35 -13.86 -5.02
N VAL A 124 -17.78 -14.57 -4.03
CA VAL A 124 -16.36 -14.48 -3.69
C VAL A 124 -15.79 -15.90 -3.58
N VAL A 125 -14.91 -16.27 -4.49
CA VAL A 125 -14.38 -17.63 -4.57
C VAL A 125 -12.87 -17.68 -4.73
N THR A 126 -12.29 -18.86 -4.50
CA THR A 126 -10.86 -19.14 -4.71
C THR A 126 -10.66 -20.64 -4.98
N VAL A 127 -9.43 -21.04 -5.28
CA VAL A 127 -9.03 -22.45 -5.37
C VAL A 127 -8.51 -22.98 -4.05
N ALA A 128 -8.68 -24.27 -3.79
CA ALA A 128 -8.15 -24.92 -2.59
C ALA A 128 -6.61 -24.92 -2.53
N GLU A 129 -5.97 -25.01 -3.70
CA GLU A 129 -4.51 -25.01 -3.85
C GLU A 129 -4.09 -23.85 -4.77
N PRO A 130 -3.79 -22.65 -4.19
CA PRO A 130 -3.29 -21.53 -4.96
C PRO A 130 -1.84 -21.77 -5.39
N THR A 131 -1.64 -21.99 -6.67
CA THR A 131 -0.33 -22.15 -7.30
C THR A 131 -0.10 -21.08 -8.36
N PHE A 132 1.15 -20.96 -8.81
CA PHE A 132 1.47 -20.04 -9.90
C PHE A 132 0.74 -20.43 -11.20
N GLU A 133 0.64 -21.72 -11.49
CA GLU A 133 -0.08 -22.27 -12.65
C GLU A 133 -1.59 -21.96 -12.57
N ALA A 134 -2.20 -22.12 -11.40
CA ALA A 134 -3.61 -21.75 -11.18
C ALA A 134 -3.83 -20.25 -11.42
N THR A 135 -2.88 -19.41 -11.00
CA THR A 135 -2.92 -17.96 -11.25
C THR A 135 -2.82 -17.65 -12.74
N GLN A 136 -1.93 -18.32 -13.48
CA GLN A 136 -1.82 -18.17 -14.94
C GLN A 136 -3.10 -18.61 -15.65
N GLN A 137 -3.69 -19.74 -15.24
CA GLN A 137 -4.96 -20.22 -15.78
C GLN A 137 -6.10 -19.23 -15.53
N MET A 138 -6.18 -18.66 -14.32
CA MET A 138 -7.14 -17.59 -14.02
C MET A 138 -6.95 -16.38 -14.94
N MET A 139 -5.71 -15.91 -15.10
CA MET A 139 -5.42 -14.76 -15.97
C MET A 139 -5.80 -14.99 -17.43
N ALA A 140 -5.66 -16.23 -17.92
CA ALA A 140 -6.02 -16.61 -19.28
C ALA A 140 -7.50 -16.95 -19.46
N HIS A 141 -8.25 -17.19 -18.37
CA HIS A 141 -9.60 -17.75 -18.46
C HIS A 141 -10.58 -16.77 -19.13
N PRO A 142 -11.40 -17.20 -20.13
CA PRO A 142 -12.26 -16.31 -20.92
C PRO A 142 -13.36 -15.62 -20.10
N LEU A 143 -13.83 -16.21 -19.02
CA LEU A 143 -14.85 -15.60 -18.15
C LEU A 143 -14.29 -14.53 -17.22
N ILE A 144 -12.98 -14.45 -17.03
CA ILE A 144 -12.37 -13.34 -16.26
C ILE A 144 -12.35 -12.09 -17.14
N ALA A 145 -13.11 -11.09 -16.74
CA ALA A 145 -13.28 -9.85 -17.50
C ALA A 145 -12.18 -8.82 -17.22
N VAL A 146 -11.71 -8.76 -15.95
CA VAL A 146 -10.69 -7.82 -15.48
C VAL A 146 -9.75 -8.54 -14.52
N LEU A 147 -8.50 -8.15 -14.51
CA LEU A 147 -7.52 -8.58 -13.52
C LEU A 147 -7.23 -7.43 -12.55
N ALA A 148 -7.35 -7.69 -11.26
CA ALA A 148 -6.89 -6.81 -10.18
C ALA A 148 -5.68 -7.47 -9.52
N ILE A 149 -4.51 -6.88 -9.66
CA ILE A 149 -3.25 -7.53 -9.24
C ILE A 149 -2.57 -6.65 -8.20
N THR A 150 -2.45 -7.16 -6.98
CA THR A 150 -1.62 -6.55 -5.94
C THR A 150 -0.44 -7.47 -5.67
N GLY A 151 0.76 -7.04 -6.04
CA GLY A 151 1.94 -7.88 -5.92
C GLY A 151 3.18 -7.29 -6.57
N GLY A 152 4.28 -8.04 -6.55
CA GLY A 152 5.55 -7.58 -7.11
C GLY A 152 5.51 -7.36 -8.63
N PRO A 153 6.56 -6.70 -9.20
CA PRO A 153 6.58 -6.32 -10.62
C PRO A 153 6.37 -7.47 -11.60
N GLY A 154 6.87 -8.66 -11.27
CA GLY A 154 6.75 -9.85 -12.14
C GLY A 154 5.32 -10.31 -12.39
N ILE A 155 4.49 -10.37 -11.34
CA ILE A 155 3.09 -10.80 -11.48
C ILE A 155 2.24 -9.72 -12.16
N VAL A 156 2.52 -8.44 -11.91
CA VAL A 156 1.88 -7.31 -12.59
C VAL A 156 2.21 -7.36 -14.09
N ALA A 157 3.48 -7.51 -14.44
CA ALA A 157 3.93 -7.62 -15.83
C ALA A 157 3.29 -8.82 -16.56
N MET A 158 3.09 -9.95 -15.86
CA MET A 158 2.39 -11.11 -16.42
C MET A 158 0.92 -10.77 -16.71
N GLY A 159 0.22 -10.14 -15.77
CA GLY A 159 -1.16 -9.69 -15.99
C GLY A 159 -1.27 -8.73 -17.17
N MET A 160 -0.38 -7.77 -17.30
CA MET A 160 -0.35 -6.82 -18.42
C MET A 160 -0.20 -7.52 -19.78
N LYS A 161 0.47 -8.67 -19.83
CA LYS A 161 0.62 -9.47 -21.06
C LYS A 161 -0.61 -10.34 -21.39
N SER A 162 -1.60 -10.42 -20.51
CA SER A 162 -2.78 -11.27 -20.70
C SER A 162 -3.74 -10.80 -21.79
N GLY A 163 -3.61 -9.58 -22.26
CA GLY A 163 -4.55 -8.94 -23.20
C GLY A 163 -5.88 -8.48 -22.59
N LYS A 164 -6.04 -8.62 -21.25
CA LYS A 164 -7.21 -8.17 -20.50
C LYS A 164 -7.02 -6.76 -19.96
N LYS A 165 -8.10 -6.12 -19.50
CA LYS A 165 -7.98 -4.95 -18.64
C LYS A 165 -7.32 -5.37 -17.33
N VAL A 166 -6.27 -4.66 -16.94
CA VAL A 166 -5.53 -4.88 -15.70
C VAL A 166 -5.62 -3.62 -14.84
N ILE A 167 -5.88 -3.80 -13.57
CA ILE A 167 -5.73 -2.82 -12.50
C ILE A 167 -4.59 -3.35 -11.65
N GLY A 168 -3.39 -2.82 -11.86
CA GLY A 168 -2.15 -3.38 -11.34
C GLY A 168 -1.51 -2.48 -10.28
N ALA A 169 -1.38 -3.00 -9.05
CA ALA A 169 -0.66 -2.38 -7.96
C ALA A 169 0.71 -3.05 -7.82
N GLY A 170 1.75 -2.25 -7.97
CA GLY A 170 3.15 -2.69 -7.97
C GLY A 170 3.92 -2.30 -6.71
N ALA A 171 5.23 -2.27 -6.84
CA ALA A 171 6.16 -1.83 -5.81
C ALA A 171 6.10 -0.31 -5.59
N GLY A 172 6.52 0.15 -4.42
CA GLY A 172 6.73 1.55 -4.09
C GLY A 172 8.03 1.75 -3.33
N ASN A 173 8.72 2.85 -3.58
CA ASN A 173 9.89 3.26 -2.81
C ASN A 173 9.71 4.69 -2.25
N PRO A 174 8.77 4.88 -1.30
CA PRO A 174 8.35 6.21 -0.84
C PRO A 174 9.46 7.02 -0.16
N PRO A 175 9.88 8.16 -0.75
CA PRO A 175 10.76 9.10 -0.08
C PRO A 175 10.00 9.93 0.95
N CYS A 176 10.65 10.19 2.09
CA CYS A 176 10.21 11.14 3.09
C CYS A 176 11.19 12.33 3.12
N ILE A 177 10.70 13.53 2.85
CA ILE A 177 11.49 14.76 2.87
C ILE A 177 11.24 15.51 4.19
N VAL A 178 12.33 15.95 4.84
CA VAL A 178 12.25 16.88 5.98
C VAL A 178 13.09 18.10 5.70
N ASP A 179 12.46 19.27 5.59
CA ASP A 179 13.18 20.53 5.41
C ASP A 179 13.41 21.26 6.75
N GLU A 180 14.17 22.36 6.71
CA GLU A 180 14.55 23.14 7.88
C GLU A 180 13.40 23.86 8.58
N THR A 181 12.20 23.89 7.95
CA THR A 181 11.00 24.53 8.54
C THR A 181 10.12 23.53 9.28
N ALA A 182 10.41 22.25 9.23
CA ALA A 182 9.59 21.19 9.83
C ALA A 182 9.52 21.32 11.37
N ASP A 183 8.39 20.94 11.95
CA ASP A 183 8.29 20.61 13.36
C ASP A 183 9.00 19.27 13.59
N LEU A 184 10.21 19.30 14.10
CA LEU A 184 11.09 18.13 14.19
C LEU A 184 10.59 17.08 15.17
N VAL A 185 9.92 17.47 16.24
CA VAL A 185 9.36 16.53 17.23
C VAL A 185 8.23 15.74 16.57
N LYS A 186 7.28 16.45 15.98
CA LYS A 186 6.18 15.82 15.25
C LYS A 186 6.68 14.98 14.07
N ALA A 187 7.63 15.50 13.29
CA ALA A 187 8.20 14.78 12.16
C ALA A 187 8.87 13.46 12.59
N ALA A 188 9.63 13.47 13.70
CA ALA A 188 10.25 12.26 14.23
C ALA A 188 9.21 11.21 14.63
N GLU A 189 8.18 11.61 15.38
CA GLU A 189 7.09 10.73 15.80
C GLU A 189 6.35 10.12 14.61
N ASP A 190 5.94 10.94 13.64
CA ASP A 190 5.22 10.52 12.44
C ASP A 190 6.06 9.56 11.59
N ILE A 191 7.33 9.90 11.33
CA ILE A 191 8.24 9.09 10.51
C ILE A 191 8.48 7.72 11.15
N ILE A 192 8.74 7.68 12.47
CA ILE A 192 8.92 6.40 13.16
C ILE A 192 7.64 5.58 13.13
N SER A 193 6.50 6.22 13.38
CA SER A 193 5.21 5.56 13.37
C SER A 193 4.89 4.97 11.98
N GLY A 194 5.14 5.72 10.91
CA GLY A 194 4.93 5.27 9.53
C GLY A 194 5.92 4.20 9.08
N ALA A 195 7.23 4.44 9.28
CA ALA A 195 8.28 3.53 8.85
C ALA A 195 8.32 2.21 9.65
N ALA A 196 7.88 2.21 10.92
CA ALA A 196 7.81 1.00 11.73
C ALA A 196 6.50 0.22 11.55
N PHE A 197 5.48 0.83 10.91
CA PHE A 197 4.14 0.25 10.79
C PHE A 197 4.20 -1.11 10.07
N ASP A 198 3.69 -2.14 10.76
CA ASP A 198 3.72 -3.54 10.33
C ASP A 198 5.11 -3.99 9.83
N TYR A 199 6.17 -3.56 10.53
CA TYR A 199 7.57 -3.79 10.18
C TYR A 199 7.93 -3.36 8.76
N ASN A 200 7.40 -2.21 8.34
CA ASN A 200 7.63 -1.59 7.02
C ASN A 200 7.09 -2.41 5.83
N LEU A 201 6.15 -3.32 6.05
CA LEU A 201 5.53 -4.13 5.00
C LEU A 201 4.65 -3.34 4.02
N PRO A 202 3.87 -2.32 4.46
CA PRO A 202 3.07 -1.56 3.51
C PRO A 202 3.95 -0.84 2.47
N CYS A 203 3.55 -0.93 1.21
CA CYS A 203 4.24 -0.27 0.10
C CYS A 203 4.22 1.27 0.19
N ILE A 204 3.33 1.82 1.04
CA ILE A 204 3.23 3.27 1.30
C ILE A 204 4.19 3.75 2.39
N ALA A 205 4.76 2.84 3.19
CA ALA A 205 5.63 3.20 4.32
C ALA A 205 6.90 3.92 3.85
N GLU A 206 7.41 4.83 4.67
CA GLU A 206 8.66 5.55 4.42
C GLU A 206 9.80 4.56 4.17
N LYS A 207 10.43 4.62 2.98
CA LYS A 207 11.56 3.75 2.62
C LYS A 207 12.90 4.46 2.70
N SER A 208 12.91 5.79 2.61
CA SER A 208 14.09 6.61 2.78
C SER A 208 13.75 7.95 3.38
N LEU A 209 14.60 8.46 4.27
CA LEU A 209 14.51 9.79 4.86
C LEU A 209 15.56 10.71 4.24
N ILE A 210 15.10 11.74 3.56
CA ILE A 210 15.92 12.78 2.93
C ILE A 210 15.78 14.06 3.76
N VAL A 211 16.81 14.43 4.48
CA VAL A 211 16.77 15.52 5.47
C VAL A 211 17.76 16.62 5.13
N VAL A 212 17.34 17.89 5.23
CA VAL A 212 18.22 19.03 5.10
C VAL A 212 19.24 19.04 6.25
N ALA A 213 20.53 19.15 5.91
CA ALA A 213 21.63 18.96 6.85
C ALA A 213 21.58 19.85 8.11
N SER A 214 21.02 21.06 7.99
CA SER A 214 20.92 22.01 9.12
C SER A 214 20.02 21.52 10.26
N VAL A 215 19.13 20.56 10.03
CA VAL A 215 18.20 20.02 11.03
C VAL A 215 18.40 18.52 11.28
N ALA A 216 19.28 17.86 10.54
CA ALA A 216 19.45 16.41 10.56
C ALA A 216 19.82 15.87 11.95
N ASP A 217 20.82 16.47 12.63
CA ASP A 217 21.26 15.98 13.95
C ASP A 217 20.12 16.06 14.98
N ARG A 218 19.35 17.16 14.95
CA ARG A 218 18.22 17.36 15.86
C ARG A 218 17.09 16.36 15.56
N LEU A 219 16.81 16.10 14.29
CA LEU A 219 15.80 15.13 13.90
C LEU A 219 16.18 13.71 14.33
N ILE A 220 17.44 13.31 14.08
CA ILE A 220 17.95 11.98 14.48
C ILE A 220 17.86 11.81 16.00
N GLN A 221 18.23 12.85 16.78
CA GLN A 221 18.10 12.81 18.23
C GLN A 221 16.63 12.61 18.65
N GLN A 222 15.70 13.37 18.06
CA GLN A 222 14.27 13.19 18.34
C GLN A 222 13.77 11.79 17.94
N MET A 223 14.25 11.23 16.83
CA MET A 223 13.91 9.88 16.44
C MET A 223 14.39 8.83 17.47
N GLN A 224 15.57 9.01 18.04
CA GLN A 224 16.06 8.15 19.12
C GLN A 224 15.19 8.27 20.40
N ASP A 225 14.69 9.46 20.71
CA ASP A 225 13.75 9.68 21.83
C ASP A 225 12.40 8.94 21.63
N PHE A 226 12.03 8.62 20.37
CA PHE A 226 10.87 7.82 20.00
C PHE A 226 11.18 6.33 19.70
N ASP A 227 12.24 5.77 20.32
CA ASP A 227 12.62 4.36 20.23
C ASP A 227 13.21 3.92 18.87
N ALA A 228 13.85 4.83 18.10
CA ALA A 228 14.71 4.43 17.01
C ALA A 228 16.12 4.11 17.49
N LEU A 229 16.75 3.11 16.89
CA LEU A 229 18.17 2.79 17.10
C LEU A 229 19.00 3.27 15.92
N LEU A 230 19.90 4.24 16.18
CA LEU A 230 20.88 4.68 15.19
C LEU A 230 22.03 3.66 15.14
N LEU A 231 22.22 3.06 13.97
CA LEU A 231 23.31 2.13 13.70
C LEU A 231 24.60 2.89 13.37
N SER A 232 25.72 2.37 13.87
CA SER A 232 27.03 2.81 13.40
C SER A 232 27.27 2.43 11.93
N PRO A 233 28.22 3.06 11.23
CA PRO A 233 28.54 2.69 9.85
C PRO A 233 28.89 1.19 9.69
N GLN A 234 29.62 0.61 10.64
CA GLN A 234 30.02 -0.80 10.61
C GLN A 234 28.80 -1.73 10.82
N GLU A 235 27.89 -1.41 11.73
CA GLU A 235 26.64 -2.16 11.93
C GLU A 235 25.74 -2.05 10.70
N THR A 236 25.68 -0.87 10.07
CA THR A 236 24.91 -0.64 8.84
C THR A 236 25.43 -1.52 7.71
N ASP A 237 26.75 -1.62 7.51
CA ASP A 237 27.36 -2.47 6.49
C ASP A 237 27.10 -3.95 6.77
N THR A 238 27.23 -4.37 8.03
CA THR A 238 26.97 -5.75 8.46
C THR A 238 25.52 -6.13 8.21
N LEU A 239 24.59 -5.26 8.60
CA LEU A 239 23.15 -5.48 8.41
C LEU A 239 22.78 -5.48 6.91
N ARG A 240 23.37 -4.58 6.12
CA ARG A 240 23.15 -4.52 4.66
C ARG A 240 23.56 -5.81 3.97
N ALA A 241 24.71 -6.37 4.32
CA ALA A 241 25.21 -7.62 3.73
C ALA A 241 24.23 -8.79 3.92
N VAL A 242 23.46 -8.80 5.00
CA VAL A 242 22.49 -9.86 5.32
C VAL A 242 21.09 -9.55 4.77
N CYS A 243 20.67 -8.30 4.89
CA CYS A 243 19.32 -7.86 4.50
C CYS A 243 19.18 -7.59 2.99
N LEU A 244 20.24 -7.10 2.36
CA LEU A 244 20.26 -6.72 0.93
C LEU A 244 21.45 -7.40 0.20
N PRO A 245 21.54 -8.74 0.20
CA PRO A 245 22.58 -9.42 -0.55
C PRO A 245 22.43 -9.07 -2.04
N ASP A 246 23.56 -8.72 -2.67
CA ASP A 246 23.61 -8.30 -4.08
C ASP A 246 22.70 -7.08 -4.41
N GLY A 247 22.38 -6.26 -3.40
CA GLY A 247 21.54 -5.07 -3.54
C GLY A 247 20.03 -5.33 -3.62
N ALA A 248 19.58 -6.57 -3.43
CA ALA A 248 18.16 -6.94 -3.44
C ALA A 248 17.66 -7.41 -2.06
N ALA A 249 16.40 -7.14 -1.74
CA ALA A 249 15.82 -7.53 -0.45
C ALA A 249 15.83 -9.05 -0.24
N ASN A 250 16.40 -9.49 0.90
CA ASN A 250 16.37 -10.88 1.33
C ASN A 250 14.94 -11.27 1.74
N LYS A 251 14.28 -12.05 0.91
CA LYS A 251 12.86 -12.48 1.10
C LYS A 251 12.58 -13.14 2.45
N LYS A 252 13.62 -13.73 3.10
CA LYS A 252 13.47 -14.37 4.41
C LYS A 252 13.41 -13.36 5.56
N LEU A 253 13.86 -12.12 5.30
CA LEU A 253 13.93 -11.04 6.29
C LEU A 253 12.87 -9.95 6.07
N VAL A 254 12.13 -10.01 4.97
CA VAL A 254 11.00 -9.13 4.71
C VAL A 254 9.97 -9.25 5.85
N GLY A 255 9.57 -8.11 6.40
CA GLY A 255 8.57 -8.03 7.48
C GLY A 255 9.03 -8.59 8.82
N LYS A 256 10.32 -8.77 9.04
CA LYS A 256 10.88 -9.15 10.34
C LYS A 256 11.04 -7.94 11.25
N SER A 257 10.92 -8.18 12.56
CA SER A 257 11.13 -7.14 13.57
C SER A 257 12.58 -6.64 13.58
N PRO A 258 12.84 -5.42 14.10
CA PRO A 258 14.20 -4.92 14.28
C PRO A 258 15.11 -5.88 15.05
N ALA A 259 14.58 -6.55 16.08
CA ALA A 259 15.34 -7.52 16.88
C ALA A 259 15.75 -8.75 16.06
N GLU A 260 14.84 -9.29 15.23
CA GLU A 260 15.14 -10.42 14.34
C GLU A 260 16.19 -10.05 13.29
N LEU A 261 16.12 -8.82 12.74
CA LEU A 261 17.10 -8.33 11.77
C LEU A 261 18.50 -8.20 12.39
N LEU A 262 18.60 -7.59 13.59
CA LEU A 262 19.85 -7.48 14.33
C LEU A 262 20.43 -8.87 14.64
N ALA A 263 19.61 -9.78 15.15
CA ALA A 263 20.02 -11.16 15.44
C ALA A 263 20.50 -11.91 14.19
N ALA A 264 19.80 -11.76 13.06
CA ALA A 264 20.19 -12.37 11.78
C ALA A 264 21.56 -11.86 11.26
N ALA A 265 21.89 -10.61 11.57
CA ALA A 265 23.16 -10.00 11.23
C ALA A 265 24.27 -10.27 12.28
N GLY A 266 23.98 -10.99 13.37
CA GLY A 266 24.92 -11.22 14.47
C GLY A 266 25.24 -9.96 15.28
N LEU A 267 24.37 -8.95 15.22
CA LEU A 267 24.50 -7.71 15.97
C LEU A 267 23.83 -7.82 17.34
N ALA A 268 24.26 -6.96 18.28
CA ALA A 268 23.68 -6.93 19.63
C ALA A 268 22.22 -6.48 19.58
N VAL A 269 21.34 -7.27 20.19
CA VAL A 269 19.92 -6.90 20.37
C VAL A 269 19.74 -6.23 21.71
N PRO A 270 19.30 -4.94 21.76
CA PRO A 270 19.02 -4.25 23.00
C PRO A 270 17.97 -4.97 23.85
N SER A 271 18.07 -4.86 25.17
CA SER A 271 17.09 -5.44 26.10
C SER A 271 15.66 -4.94 25.90
N ARG A 272 15.52 -3.66 25.50
CA ARG A 272 14.28 -3.09 24.94
C ARG A 272 14.47 -3.00 23.41
N PRO A 273 13.80 -3.84 22.62
CA PRO A 273 13.93 -3.79 21.16
C PRO A 273 13.45 -2.43 20.63
N PRO A 274 14.20 -1.84 19.68
CA PRO A 274 13.77 -0.58 19.06
C PRO A 274 12.55 -0.81 18.17
N ARG A 275 11.80 0.26 17.92
CA ARG A 275 10.69 0.26 16.95
C ARG A 275 11.20 0.28 15.51
N LEU A 276 12.31 0.97 15.27
CA LEU A 276 12.89 1.22 13.95
C LEU A 276 14.40 1.24 14.04
N LEU A 277 15.09 0.67 13.07
CA LEU A 277 16.52 0.87 12.85
C LEU A 277 16.69 2.06 11.91
N ILE A 278 17.61 2.96 12.22
CA ILE A 278 17.97 4.11 11.37
C ILE A 278 19.46 4.10 11.06
N ALA A 279 19.83 4.48 9.85
CA ALA A 279 21.23 4.47 9.41
C ALA A 279 21.52 5.66 8.50
N GLU A 280 22.56 6.43 8.79
CA GLU A 280 23.04 7.46 7.87
C GLU A 280 23.83 6.83 6.74
N VAL A 281 23.40 7.09 5.49
CA VAL A 281 23.98 6.47 4.30
C VAL A 281 24.13 7.48 3.15
N GLN A 282 24.84 7.08 2.09
CA GLN A 282 24.93 7.86 0.86
C GLN A 282 23.69 7.66 -0.02
N ALA A 283 23.41 8.65 -0.86
CA ALA A 283 22.24 8.69 -1.74
C ALA A 283 22.15 7.55 -2.79
N ASN A 284 23.23 6.82 -3.02
CA ASN A 284 23.30 5.66 -3.92
C ASN A 284 23.39 4.33 -3.17
N ASP A 285 23.22 4.33 -1.85
CA ASP A 285 23.23 3.12 -1.04
C ASP A 285 22.05 2.20 -1.42
N PRO A 286 22.24 0.88 -1.46
CA PRO A 286 21.15 -0.08 -1.70
C PRO A 286 19.95 0.08 -0.76
N TRP A 287 20.16 0.50 0.50
CA TRP A 287 19.08 0.82 1.42
C TRP A 287 18.16 1.93 0.89
N VAL A 288 18.67 2.88 0.09
CA VAL A 288 17.90 4.00 -0.47
C VAL A 288 17.21 3.62 -1.78
N THR A 289 17.89 2.79 -2.59
CA THR A 289 17.47 2.48 -3.97
C THR A 289 16.67 1.17 -4.11
N CYS A 290 16.46 0.43 -3.02
CA CYS A 290 15.70 -0.82 -3.02
C CYS A 290 14.46 -0.71 -2.11
N GLU A 291 13.32 -1.18 -2.56
CA GLU A 291 12.15 -1.42 -1.69
C GLU A 291 12.46 -2.62 -0.78
N GLN A 292 12.95 -2.34 0.44
CA GLN A 292 13.46 -3.38 1.33
C GLN A 292 12.36 -4.09 2.15
N LEU A 293 11.22 -3.45 2.42
CA LEU A 293 10.11 -3.98 3.22
C LEU A 293 10.56 -4.52 4.60
N MET A 294 11.45 -3.79 5.24
CA MET A 294 12.04 -4.07 6.55
C MET A 294 12.09 -2.78 7.37
N PRO A 295 11.96 -2.83 8.71
CA PRO A 295 11.97 -1.64 9.57
C PRO A 295 13.40 -1.07 9.75
N VAL A 296 14.01 -0.73 8.62
CA VAL A 296 15.32 -0.06 8.50
C VAL A 296 15.14 1.17 7.62
N LEU A 297 15.28 2.36 8.20
CA LEU A 297 15.11 3.61 7.47
C LEU A 297 16.47 4.26 7.20
N PRO A 298 16.94 4.27 5.96
CA PRO A 298 18.15 5.00 5.57
C PRO A 298 17.91 6.51 5.63
N ILE A 299 18.89 7.24 6.13
CA ILE A 299 18.89 8.70 6.24
C ILE A 299 19.95 9.27 5.31
N VAL A 300 19.54 10.15 4.42
CA VAL A 300 20.43 10.87 3.51
C VAL A 300 20.36 12.37 3.81
N ARG A 301 21.51 12.95 4.16
CA ARG A 301 21.64 14.39 4.34
C ARG A 301 21.84 15.11 3.01
N VAL A 302 21.14 16.20 2.84
CA VAL A 302 21.25 17.06 1.64
C VAL A 302 21.44 18.52 2.05
N ALA A 303 21.96 19.33 1.13
CA ALA A 303 22.29 20.74 1.44
C ALA A 303 21.04 21.60 1.71
N ASP A 304 20.00 21.41 0.91
CA ASP A 304 18.80 22.25 0.87
C ASP A 304 17.57 21.48 0.34
N PHE A 305 16.43 22.16 0.30
CA PHE A 305 15.17 21.60 -0.20
C PHE A 305 15.24 21.20 -1.68
N ASP A 306 15.91 21.96 -2.53
CA ASP A 306 15.98 21.66 -3.96
C ASP A 306 16.77 20.36 -4.20
N SER A 307 17.86 20.18 -3.47
CA SER A 307 18.64 18.92 -3.43
C SER A 307 17.79 17.75 -2.89
N ALA A 308 16.96 18.01 -1.86
CA ALA A 308 16.06 16.99 -1.31
C ALA A 308 15.02 16.54 -2.34
N LEU A 309 14.40 17.48 -3.02
CA LEU A 309 13.39 17.21 -4.04
C LEU A 309 13.99 16.46 -5.25
N ALA A 310 15.18 16.86 -5.70
CA ALA A 310 15.89 16.18 -6.78
C ALA A 310 16.24 14.73 -6.42
N LEU A 311 16.69 14.48 -5.17
CA LEU A 311 16.94 13.14 -4.69
C LEU A 311 15.66 12.32 -4.56
N ALA A 312 14.59 12.89 -4.02
CA ALA A 312 13.30 12.22 -3.87
C ALA A 312 12.75 11.74 -5.23
N LEU A 313 12.83 12.58 -6.28
CA LEU A 313 12.47 12.19 -7.65
C LEU A 313 13.27 10.98 -8.16
N ARG A 314 14.57 10.96 -7.88
CA ARG A 314 15.42 9.86 -8.29
C ARG A 314 15.11 8.56 -7.56
N VAL A 315 14.81 8.64 -6.25
CA VAL A 315 14.52 7.49 -5.39
C VAL A 315 13.14 6.91 -5.67
N GLU A 316 12.19 7.77 -6.03
CA GLU A 316 10.82 7.38 -6.39
C GLU A 316 10.75 6.64 -7.74
N GLU A 317 11.75 6.81 -8.59
CA GLU A 317 11.99 6.08 -9.85
C GLU A 317 10.83 6.11 -10.87
N GLY A 318 9.91 7.07 -10.75
CA GLY A 318 8.74 7.14 -11.63
C GLY A 318 7.68 6.08 -11.35
N LEU A 319 7.68 5.49 -10.16
CA LEU A 319 6.67 4.55 -9.69
C LEU A 319 5.33 5.26 -9.40
N HIS A 320 5.35 6.56 -9.15
CA HIS A 320 4.20 7.42 -8.83
C HIS A 320 3.35 6.90 -7.67
N HIS A 321 4.02 6.23 -6.70
CA HIS A 321 3.31 5.52 -5.64
C HIS A 321 2.95 6.45 -4.47
N THR A 322 3.91 6.76 -3.63
CA THR A 322 3.69 7.54 -2.39
C THR A 322 4.92 8.40 -2.11
N ALA A 323 4.71 9.58 -1.57
CA ALA A 323 5.76 10.41 -0.99
C ALA A 323 5.25 11.14 0.24
N ILE A 324 6.15 11.44 1.17
CA ILE A 324 5.86 12.11 2.44
C ILE A 324 6.75 13.35 2.55
N MET A 325 6.23 14.42 3.10
CA MET A 325 7.04 15.61 3.37
C MET A 325 6.61 16.30 4.66
N HIS A 326 7.58 16.59 5.52
CA HIS A 326 7.43 17.40 6.72
C HIS A 326 8.04 18.78 6.48
N SER A 327 7.20 19.81 6.55
CA SER A 327 7.56 21.21 6.31
C SER A 327 6.46 22.14 6.80
N GLN A 328 6.81 23.33 7.24
CA GLN A 328 5.85 24.41 7.48
C GLN A 328 5.79 25.40 6.29
N ASN A 329 6.61 25.20 5.27
CA ASN A 329 6.58 25.98 4.04
C ASN A 329 5.58 25.43 3.04
N VAL A 330 4.38 26.03 2.98
CA VAL A 330 3.28 25.60 2.10
C VAL A 330 3.68 25.61 0.63
N SER A 331 4.50 26.56 0.19
CA SER A 331 4.96 26.64 -1.20
C SER A 331 5.84 25.44 -1.58
N ARG A 332 6.76 25.04 -0.69
CA ARG A 332 7.60 23.85 -0.89
C ARG A 332 6.77 22.56 -0.87
N LEU A 333 5.82 22.43 0.07
CA LEU A 333 4.88 21.29 0.12
C LEU A 333 4.12 21.14 -1.21
N ASN A 334 3.63 22.26 -1.77
CA ASN A 334 2.91 22.26 -3.02
C ASN A 334 3.83 21.96 -4.22
N LEU A 335 5.04 22.50 -4.23
CA LEU A 335 6.04 22.22 -5.27
C LEU A 335 6.40 20.73 -5.27
N ALA A 336 6.72 20.15 -4.13
CA ALA A 336 7.05 18.74 -4.01
C ALA A 336 5.91 17.84 -4.49
N ALA A 337 4.67 18.09 -4.06
CA ALA A 337 3.51 17.31 -4.47
C ALA A 337 3.29 17.35 -6.01
N ARG A 338 3.45 18.52 -6.63
CA ARG A 338 3.31 18.69 -8.10
C ARG A 338 4.45 18.02 -8.86
N THR A 339 5.65 18.03 -8.31
CA THR A 339 6.85 17.53 -8.98
C THR A 339 6.95 16.02 -8.91
N LEU A 340 6.67 15.41 -7.74
CA LEU A 340 6.73 13.97 -7.52
C LEU A 340 5.57 13.22 -8.18
N GLN A 341 4.40 13.86 -8.34
CA GLN A 341 3.23 13.29 -9.02
C GLN A 341 2.81 11.89 -8.51
N THR A 342 3.02 11.63 -7.22
CA THR A 342 2.64 10.37 -6.60
C THR A 342 1.13 10.28 -6.39
N SER A 343 0.59 9.06 -6.41
CA SER A 343 -0.84 8.81 -6.13
C SER A 343 -1.24 9.20 -4.72
N ILE A 344 -0.30 9.07 -3.79
CA ILE A 344 -0.46 9.51 -2.39
C ILE A 344 0.67 10.48 -2.06
N PHE A 345 0.33 11.66 -1.56
CA PHE A 345 1.29 12.63 -1.03
C PHE A 345 0.86 13.08 0.37
N VAL A 346 1.61 12.65 1.40
CA VAL A 346 1.30 12.98 2.78
C VAL A 346 2.09 14.21 3.24
N LYS A 347 1.40 15.20 3.78
CA LYS A 347 1.99 16.43 4.34
C LYS A 347 1.88 16.39 5.85
N ASN A 348 3.02 16.44 6.55
CA ASN A 348 3.09 16.53 8.02
C ASN A 348 2.30 15.45 8.76
N GLY A 349 2.45 14.20 8.34
CA GLY A 349 1.81 13.05 8.94
C GLY A 349 2.53 11.74 8.57
N PRO A 350 2.21 10.64 9.25
CA PRO A 350 2.76 9.33 8.93
C PRO A 350 2.19 8.79 7.61
N SER A 351 2.95 7.99 6.90
CA SER A 351 2.57 7.45 5.59
C SER A 351 1.21 6.74 5.57
N TYR A 352 0.85 6.03 6.63
CA TYR A 352 -0.42 5.30 6.71
C TYR A 352 -1.67 6.20 6.77
N ALA A 353 -1.51 7.50 7.07
CA ALA A 353 -2.60 8.48 6.92
C ALA A 353 -3.06 8.56 5.45
N GLY A 354 -2.17 8.29 4.49
CA GLY A 354 -2.48 8.25 3.07
C GLY A 354 -3.38 7.09 2.62
N ILE A 355 -3.58 6.10 3.47
CA ILE A 355 -4.56 5.01 3.27
C ILE A 355 -5.72 5.06 4.27
N GLY A 356 -5.98 6.23 4.85
CA GLY A 356 -7.12 6.47 5.73
C GLY A 356 -6.98 5.97 7.17
N VAL A 357 -5.81 5.50 7.59
CA VAL A 357 -5.54 5.14 8.98
C VAL A 357 -5.15 6.38 9.76
N GLY A 358 -6.04 6.87 10.61
CA GLY A 358 -5.83 8.10 11.40
C GLY A 358 -5.78 9.38 10.57
N GLY A 359 -6.21 9.34 9.29
CA GLY A 359 -6.31 10.47 8.38
C GLY A 359 -7.67 10.53 7.69
N GLU A 360 -7.91 11.58 6.93
CA GLU A 360 -9.09 11.72 6.09
C GLU A 360 -8.96 10.86 4.80
N GLY A 361 -10.09 10.51 4.21
CA GLY A 361 -10.16 9.76 2.98
C GLY A 361 -10.45 8.28 3.19
N PHE A 362 -10.58 7.57 2.09
CA PHE A 362 -10.92 6.15 2.10
C PHE A 362 -9.69 5.25 2.13
N THR A 363 -9.90 4.02 2.59
CA THR A 363 -8.85 3.00 2.60
C THR A 363 -8.80 2.25 1.27
N THR A 364 -7.57 2.02 0.78
CA THR A 364 -7.29 1.12 -0.34
C THR A 364 -6.01 0.33 -0.09
N PHE A 365 -6.02 -0.95 -0.47
CA PHE A 365 -4.85 -1.83 -0.45
C PHE A 365 -4.42 -2.27 -1.86
N THR A 366 -5.05 -1.70 -2.90
CA THR A 366 -4.67 -1.86 -4.31
C THR A 366 -4.40 -0.46 -4.88
N ILE A 367 -3.15 0.01 -4.73
CA ILE A 367 -2.72 1.31 -5.24
C ILE A 367 -2.13 1.08 -6.63
N ALA A 368 -2.98 1.28 -7.65
CA ALA A 368 -2.74 0.85 -9.02
C ALA A 368 -1.95 1.89 -9.82
N THR A 369 -0.70 2.14 -9.44
CA THR A 369 0.17 3.13 -10.11
C THR A 369 0.71 2.65 -11.46
N PRO A 370 1.13 1.37 -11.65
CA PRO A 370 1.59 0.90 -12.96
C PRO A 370 0.55 1.01 -14.07
N THR A 371 -0.74 0.99 -13.75
CA THR A 371 -1.85 1.11 -14.72
C THR A 371 -2.57 2.46 -14.69
N GLY A 372 -2.19 3.33 -13.74
CA GLY A 372 -2.60 4.72 -13.70
C GLY A 372 -3.90 5.02 -12.94
N GLU A 373 -4.58 4.02 -12.37
CA GLU A 373 -5.78 4.25 -11.56
C GLU A 373 -5.47 4.89 -10.19
N GLY A 374 -4.24 4.74 -9.68
CA GLY A 374 -3.85 5.24 -8.36
C GLY A 374 -4.60 4.52 -7.23
N THR A 375 -5.17 5.29 -6.28
CA THR A 375 -5.98 4.75 -5.19
C THR A 375 -7.31 4.21 -5.71
N THR A 376 -7.54 2.90 -5.57
CA THR A 376 -8.73 2.22 -6.09
C THR A 376 -9.90 2.23 -5.12
N SER A 377 -11.11 2.22 -5.67
CA SER A 377 -12.38 2.14 -4.94
C SER A 377 -13.42 1.41 -5.79
N ALA A 378 -14.67 1.32 -5.37
CA ALA A 378 -15.72 0.61 -6.11
C ALA A 378 -15.85 1.10 -7.56
N ARG A 379 -15.74 2.41 -7.83
CA ARG A 379 -15.80 2.96 -9.20
C ARG A 379 -14.68 2.49 -10.11
N THR A 380 -13.52 2.13 -9.57
CA THR A 380 -12.41 1.59 -10.35
C THR A 380 -12.75 0.21 -10.95
N PHE A 381 -13.58 -0.55 -10.25
CA PHE A 381 -14.03 -1.89 -10.64
C PHE A 381 -15.37 -1.90 -11.37
N ALA A 382 -15.78 -0.75 -11.93
CA ALA A 382 -17.01 -0.60 -12.69
C ALA A 382 -16.77 0.12 -14.03
N ARG A 383 -17.69 -0.07 -14.96
CA ARG A 383 -17.73 0.66 -16.23
C ARG A 383 -18.71 1.81 -16.13
N LEU A 384 -18.24 3.04 -16.36
CA LEU A 384 -19.14 4.18 -16.50
C LEU A 384 -19.90 4.07 -17.84
N ARG A 385 -21.22 3.99 -17.77
CA ARG A 385 -22.12 3.90 -18.93
C ARG A 385 -22.90 5.20 -19.11
N ARG A 386 -23.24 5.45 -20.35
CA ARG A 386 -24.03 6.63 -20.75
C ARG A 386 -25.35 6.20 -21.35
N CYS A 387 -26.45 6.74 -20.82
CA CYS A 387 -27.79 6.63 -21.42
C CYS A 387 -28.22 8.02 -21.90
N VAL A 388 -28.59 8.16 -23.15
CA VAL A 388 -28.92 9.46 -23.78
C VAL A 388 -30.37 9.49 -24.20
N LEU A 389 -31.07 10.54 -23.78
CA LEU A 389 -32.40 10.90 -24.30
C LEU A 389 -32.26 12.23 -25.06
N THR A 390 -32.65 12.24 -26.35
CA THR A 390 -32.60 13.42 -27.21
C THR A 390 -33.97 14.08 -27.39
N ASN A 391 -33.97 15.36 -27.61
CA ASN A 391 -35.17 16.18 -27.89
C ASN A 391 -36.19 16.23 -26.74
N GLY A 392 -36.07 17.20 -25.90
CA GLY A 392 -36.92 17.38 -24.71
C GLY A 392 -36.32 16.81 -23.45
N PHE A 393 -37.09 16.75 -22.39
CA PHE A 393 -36.66 16.36 -21.04
C PHE A 393 -35.73 17.39 -20.35
N SER A 394 -35.86 18.66 -20.71
CA SER A 394 -35.32 19.77 -19.94
C SER A 394 -36.46 20.45 -19.18
N ILE A 395 -36.21 20.76 -17.92
CA ILE A 395 -37.13 21.50 -17.05
C ILE A 395 -36.69 22.96 -16.83
N ARG A 396 -35.75 23.41 -17.61
CA ARG A 396 -35.24 24.80 -17.60
C ARG A 396 -36.02 25.68 -18.56
#